data_c6c7d94be626bc13bb813e560a672316
#
_entry.id   c6c7d94be626bc13bb813e560a672316
#
_cell.length_a   1.000
_cell.length_b   1.000
_cell.length_c   1.000
_cell.angle_alpha   90.00
_cell.angle_beta   90.00
_cell.angle_gamma   90.00
#
_symmetry.space_group_name_H-M   'P 1'
#
loop_
_entity.id
_entity.type
_entity.pdbx_description
1 polymer ?
#
loop_
_entity_poly.entity_id
_entity_poly.type
_entity_poly.pdbx_seq_one_letter_code
_entity_poly.pdbx_strand_id
1 'polypeptide(L)'
;MSQGRLIVACDFGTTTFRALVTETNENGELEILGFAQEKAEGFQDGDFVDLGKGSRCVARTMRKLEADSDIYVAGFTYNISGSHLHSVRATAQVPIGPGPRPIRESDLEDARQRARSMSIPFDNKILAVTPVEYAVDRVRGIVDPLGRMGSQLEMQAHLITGSRSVLHNLENAIETAKYKPLGEEVDILATGRSLLCPADLEQGVILIDVGGLGTSWAVYRKGAIIANGMVPLGGEHLTSDLAHGLRISAEDADRIKVERGVVLRSLVDEVSIQVLFEEERPEGTPGLIAAILEPRVEEIFTFVKNDFGDLRELAGLGAGVVLTGGGSLCQGTRQLCEEVFDLPVQRRHLPDGLVGAERLPEGQWASVLGLSMWAAQDAEGFTENEPGNGSKGILNKLRGFFRGPSDDDAMAAEA
;
A
#
# COMPACT_ATOMS: atom_id res chain seq x y z
N MET A 1 20.20 4.36 -27.64
CA MET A 1 20.18 4.50 -26.18
C MET A 1 18.78 4.98 -25.83
N SER A 2 17.91 4.12 -25.33
CA SER A 2 16.63 4.57 -24.79
C SER A 2 16.96 5.44 -23.57
N GLN A 3 16.50 6.68 -23.56
CA GLN A 3 16.60 7.50 -22.36
C GLN A 3 15.78 6.82 -21.28
N GLY A 4 16.36 6.59 -20.10
CA GLY A 4 15.64 6.15 -18.92
C GLY A 4 14.47 7.09 -18.66
N ARG A 5 13.37 6.55 -18.17
CA ARG A 5 12.16 7.33 -17.91
C ARG A 5 12.16 7.83 -16.49
N LEU A 6 12.08 9.14 -16.32
CA LEU A 6 11.92 9.80 -15.03
C LEU A 6 10.47 9.67 -14.52
N ILE A 7 10.32 9.26 -13.28
CA ILE A 7 9.07 9.14 -12.56
C ILE A 7 9.18 9.92 -11.27
N VAL A 8 8.20 10.76 -11.01
CA VAL A 8 8.06 11.47 -9.74
C VAL A 8 6.81 10.97 -9.03
N ALA A 9 6.97 10.55 -7.79
CA ALA A 9 5.88 10.09 -6.94
C ALA A 9 5.87 10.85 -5.61
N CYS A 10 4.67 11.11 -5.07
CA CYS A 10 4.48 11.76 -3.78
C CYS A 10 3.47 10.99 -2.94
N ASP A 11 3.88 10.57 -1.76
CA ASP A 11 3.04 10.00 -0.72
C ASP A 11 2.53 11.10 0.21
N PHE A 12 1.22 11.30 0.25
CA PHE A 12 0.53 12.18 1.18
C PHE A 12 0.18 11.42 2.46
N GLY A 13 1.16 11.29 3.35
CA GLY A 13 0.93 10.73 4.67
C GLY A 13 0.37 11.77 5.65
N THR A 14 -0.40 11.33 6.65
CA THR A 14 -1.05 12.22 7.62
C THR A 14 -0.07 12.97 8.54
N THR A 15 1.14 12.44 8.71
CA THR A 15 2.21 13.08 9.51
C THR A 15 3.35 13.64 8.66
N THR A 16 3.60 13.04 7.49
CA THR A 16 4.76 13.38 6.67
C THR A 16 4.43 13.15 5.20
N PHE A 17 4.68 14.15 4.35
CA PHE A 17 4.72 13.98 2.90
C PHE A 17 6.09 13.50 2.48
N ARG A 18 6.13 12.47 1.62
CA ARG A 18 7.36 11.92 1.05
C ARG A 18 7.31 11.93 -0.46
N ALA A 19 8.42 12.26 -1.08
CA ALA A 19 8.51 12.27 -2.53
C ALA A 19 9.79 11.58 -2.99
N LEU A 20 9.70 10.89 -4.13
CA LEU A 20 10.81 10.25 -4.82
C LEU A 20 10.88 10.72 -6.26
N VAL A 21 12.11 10.88 -6.78
CA VAL A 21 12.41 10.82 -8.20
C VAL A 21 13.10 9.49 -8.46
N THR A 22 12.56 8.73 -9.38
CA THR A 22 13.14 7.46 -9.84
C THR A 22 13.32 7.48 -11.36
N GLU A 23 14.28 6.72 -11.85
CA GLU A 23 14.48 6.48 -13.28
C GLU A 23 14.36 4.98 -13.57
N THR A 24 13.69 4.62 -14.66
CA THR A 24 13.70 3.24 -15.14
C THR A 24 14.86 3.03 -16.08
N ASN A 25 15.70 2.03 -15.83
CA ASN A 25 16.75 1.62 -16.75
C ASN A 25 16.19 0.79 -17.93
N GLU A 26 17.05 0.40 -18.87
CA GLU A 26 16.68 -0.40 -20.05
C GLU A 26 16.09 -1.79 -19.70
N ASN A 27 16.37 -2.30 -18.51
CA ASN A 27 15.82 -3.57 -17.99
C ASN A 27 14.49 -3.40 -17.27
N GLY A 28 13.99 -2.17 -17.10
CA GLY A 28 12.78 -1.86 -16.35
C GLY A 28 12.99 -1.81 -14.83
N GLU A 29 14.25 -1.81 -14.35
CA GLU A 29 14.57 -1.66 -12.94
C GLU A 29 14.55 -0.18 -12.56
N LEU A 30 14.13 0.13 -11.34
CA LEU A 30 14.08 1.48 -10.82
C LEU A 30 15.40 1.84 -10.11
N GLU A 31 15.86 3.07 -10.34
CA GLU A 31 16.94 3.72 -9.61
C GLU A 31 16.39 4.97 -8.91
N ILE A 32 16.74 5.18 -7.63
CA ILE A 32 16.34 6.37 -6.86
C ILE A 32 17.36 7.47 -7.11
N LEU A 33 16.95 8.54 -7.79
CA LEU A 33 17.79 9.71 -8.07
C LEU A 33 17.73 10.76 -6.98
N GLY A 34 16.59 10.90 -6.30
CA GLY A 34 16.43 11.86 -5.22
C GLY A 34 15.21 11.59 -4.37
N PHE A 35 15.19 12.17 -3.17
CA PHE A 35 14.08 12.04 -2.24
C PHE A 35 13.87 13.32 -1.42
N ALA A 36 12.67 13.49 -0.92
CA ALA A 36 12.34 14.57 0.00
C ALA A 36 11.28 14.11 1.01
N GLN A 37 11.33 14.71 2.19
CA GLN A 37 10.26 14.58 3.18
C GLN A 37 9.99 15.91 3.88
N GLU A 38 8.72 16.15 4.18
CA GLU A 38 8.22 17.33 4.91
C GLU A 38 7.16 16.91 5.92
N LYS A 39 7.13 17.59 7.08
CA LYS A 39 6.02 17.42 8.03
C LYS A 39 4.72 17.85 7.34
N ALA A 40 3.71 16.99 7.37
CA ALA A 40 2.40 17.26 6.78
C ALA A 40 1.70 18.43 7.47
N GLU A 41 1.09 19.30 6.69
CA GLU A 41 0.29 20.41 7.17
C GLU A 41 -1.01 20.51 6.38
N GLY A 42 -2.14 20.69 7.08
CA GLY A 42 -3.45 20.88 6.45
C GLY A 42 -4.02 19.61 5.81
N PHE A 43 -3.50 18.42 6.18
CA PHE A 43 -3.91 17.11 5.66
C PHE A 43 -4.32 16.19 6.80
N GLN A 44 -5.47 15.55 6.69
CA GLN A 44 -6.01 14.64 7.68
C GLN A 44 -6.95 13.63 7.02
N ASP A 45 -6.89 12.36 7.43
CA ASP A 45 -7.75 11.27 6.94
C ASP A 45 -7.84 11.21 5.40
N GLY A 46 -6.71 11.40 4.72
CA GLY A 46 -6.63 11.32 3.25
C GLY A 46 -7.13 12.54 2.50
N ASP A 47 -7.55 13.64 3.18
CA ASP A 47 -8.05 14.86 2.56
C ASP A 47 -7.30 16.11 3.03
N PHE A 48 -7.27 17.14 2.19
CA PHE A 48 -6.78 18.47 2.54
C PHE A 48 -7.84 19.28 3.29
N VAL A 49 -7.82 19.21 4.63
CA VAL A 49 -8.72 20.00 5.50
C VAL A 49 -8.39 21.49 5.50
N ASP A 50 -7.18 21.87 5.10
CA ASP A 50 -6.74 23.26 4.84
C ASP A 50 -5.96 23.28 3.52
N LEU A 51 -6.64 23.54 2.42
CA LEU A 51 -6.05 23.58 1.07
C LEU A 51 -4.87 24.54 0.96
N GLY A 52 -4.92 25.68 1.66
CA GLY A 52 -3.86 26.66 1.61
C GLY A 52 -2.57 26.19 2.29
N LYS A 53 -2.67 25.54 3.47
CA LYS A 53 -1.50 24.93 4.15
C LYS A 53 -1.02 23.73 3.37
N GLY A 54 -1.93 22.85 2.95
CA GLY A 54 -1.62 21.67 2.18
C GLY A 54 -0.86 21.96 0.89
N SER A 55 -1.36 22.86 0.06
CA SER A 55 -0.69 23.25 -1.19
C SER A 55 0.72 23.84 -0.95
N ARG A 56 0.91 24.62 0.12
CA ARG A 56 2.25 25.11 0.49
C ARG A 56 3.17 23.96 0.94
N CYS A 57 2.63 22.97 1.66
CA CYS A 57 3.38 21.79 2.07
C CYS A 57 3.82 20.98 0.85
N VAL A 58 2.90 20.71 -0.10
CA VAL A 58 3.21 20.07 -1.38
C VAL A 58 4.33 20.82 -2.11
N ALA A 59 4.21 22.15 -2.23
CA ALA A 59 5.21 22.98 -2.91
C ALA A 59 6.58 22.95 -2.21
N ARG A 60 6.63 22.85 -0.88
CA ARG A 60 7.90 22.72 -0.14
C ARG A 60 8.53 21.34 -0.38
N THR A 61 7.73 20.28 -0.34
CA THR A 61 8.18 18.91 -0.57
C THR A 61 8.81 18.78 -1.97
N MET A 62 8.11 19.29 -3.01
CA MET A 62 8.62 19.22 -4.38
C MET A 62 9.89 20.06 -4.58
N ARG A 63 9.97 21.26 -4.01
CA ARG A 63 11.19 22.08 -4.09
C ARG A 63 12.39 21.42 -3.40
N LYS A 64 12.17 20.74 -2.28
CA LYS A 64 13.24 19.94 -1.66
C LYS A 64 13.68 18.79 -2.56
N LEU A 65 12.73 18.11 -3.19
CA LEU A 65 13.01 17.03 -4.12
C LEU A 65 13.83 17.53 -5.33
N GLU A 66 13.43 18.67 -5.92
CA GLU A 66 14.16 19.31 -7.02
C GLU A 66 15.58 19.69 -6.59
N ALA A 67 15.75 20.20 -5.36
CA ALA A 67 17.06 20.56 -4.83
C ALA A 67 17.97 19.35 -4.51
N ASP A 68 17.38 18.21 -4.08
CA ASP A 68 18.13 16.98 -3.80
C ASP A 68 18.54 16.25 -5.09
N SER A 69 17.66 16.24 -6.08
CA SER A 69 17.88 15.49 -7.34
C SER A 69 18.49 16.30 -8.48
N ASP A 70 18.48 17.64 -8.41
CA ASP A 70 18.78 18.57 -9.52
C ASP A 70 17.87 18.33 -10.76
N ILE A 71 16.64 17.86 -10.54
CA ILE A 71 15.65 17.53 -11.57
C ILE A 71 14.43 18.44 -11.41
N TYR A 72 14.02 19.11 -12.50
CA TYR A 72 12.80 19.90 -12.54
C TYR A 72 11.55 19.01 -12.54
N VAL A 73 10.60 19.26 -11.65
CA VAL A 73 9.34 18.52 -11.49
C VAL A 73 8.19 19.29 -12.11
N ALA A 74 7.63 18.81 -13.21
CA ALA A 74 6.44 19.41 -13.83
C ALA A 74 5.13 18.85 -13.24
N GLY A 75 5.15 17.63 -12.72
CA GLY A 75 4.02 16.93 -12.14
C GLY A 75 4.46 15.59 -11.53
N PHE A 76 3.55 14.94 -10.83
CA PHE A 76 3.85 13.70 -10.11
C PHE A 76 2.61 12.83 -9.93
N THR A 77 2.83 11.52 -9.67
CA THR A 77 1.81 10.58 -9.22
C THR A 77 1.67 10.63 -7.70
N TYR A 78 0.49 10.35 -7.18
CA TYR A 78 0.22 10.45 -5.76
C TYR A 78 -0.66 9.30 -5.24
N ASN A 79 -0.60 9.05 -3.94
CA ASN A 79 -1.43 8.05 -3.27
C ASN A 79 -2.78 8.60 -2.87
N ILE A 80 -3.74 7.68 -2.73
CA ILE A 80 -5.03 7.93 -2.10
C ILE A 80 -5.17 7.00 -0.91
N SER A 81 -5.43 7.59 0.25
CA SER A 81 -5.68 6.88 1.52
C SER A 81 -6.87 7.51 2.24
N GLY A 82 -7.34 6.94 3.33
CA GLY A 82 -8.36 7.54 4.18
C GLY A 82 -9.63 6.71 4.32
N SER A 83 -10.47 7.10 5.27
CA SER A 83 -11.71 6.40 5.62
C SER A 83 -12.80 6.48 4.54
N HIS A 84 -12.63 7.36 3.54
CA HIS A 84 -13.51 7.47 2.38
C HIS A 84 -13.34 6.35 1.34
N LEU A 85 -12.34 5.48 1.51
CA LEU A 85 -12.13 4.33 0.64
C LEU A 85 -13.04 3.18 1.05
N HIS A 86 -13.71 2.58 0.08
CA HIS A 86 -14.62 1.47 0.31
C HIS A 86 -14.30 0.31 -0.61
N SER A 87 -14.41 -0.88 -0.05
CA SER A 87 -14.20 -2.17 -0.71
C SER A 87 -15.55 -2.73 -1.18
N VAL A 88 -15.67 -3.10 -2.45
CA VAL A 88 -16.90 -3.63 -3.04
C VAL A 88 -16.57 -4.87 -3.85
N ARG A 89 -17.36 -5.95 -3.67
CA ARG A 89 -17.28 -7.13 -4.53
C ARG A 89 -18.24 -7.00 -5.71
N ALA A 90 -17.75 -7.25 -6.91
CA ALA A 90 -18.53 -7.22 -8.14
C ALA A 90 -18.48 -8.57 -8.86
N THR A 91 -19.56 -8.88 -9.58
CA THR A 91 -19.59 -10.02 -10.48
C THR A 91 -19.98 -9.52 -11.87
N ALA A 92 -19.10 -9.76 -12.84
CA ALA A 92 -19.35 -9.42 -14.24
C ALA A 92 -19.52 -10.70 -15.06
N GLN A 93 -20.54 -10.74 -15.91
CA GLN A 93 -20.81 -11.86 -16.81
C GLN A 93 -20.70 -11.41 -18.27
N VAL A 94 -19.94 -12.16 -19.07
CA VAL A 94 -19.71 -11.89 -20.48
C VAL A 94 -20.11 -13.13 -21.29
N PRO A 95 -21.08 -13.02 -22.22
CA PRO A 95 -21.36 -14.08 -23.18
C PRO A 95 -20.20 -14.16 -24.19
N ILE A 96 -19.62 -15.34 -24.37
CA ILE A 96 -18.47 -15.55 -25.22
C ILE A 96 -18.88 -15.71 -26.70
N GLY A 97 -20.08 -16.22 -26.95
CA GLY A 97 -20.61 -16.38 -28.30
C GLY A 97 -21.82 -17.31 -28.34
N PRO A 98 -22.37 -17.59 -29.55
CA PRO A 98 -23.51 -18.48 -29.72
C PRO A 98 -23.15 -19.96 -29.46
N GLY A 99 -21.87 -20.28 -29.31
CA GLY A 99 -21.36 -21.61 -29.00
C GLY A 99 -19.99 -21.51 -28.34
N PRO A 100 -19.48 -22.64 -27.77
CA PRO A 100 -18.20 -22.65 -27.08
C PRO A 100 -17.05 -22.26 -28.04
N ARG A 101 -16.23 -21.29 -27.62
CA ARG A 101 -14.98 -20.91 -28.28
C ARG A 101 -13.90 -20.61 -27.22
N PRO A 102 -12.62 -20.52 -27.64
CA PRO A 102 -11.57 -20.10 -26.74
C PRO A 102 -11.84 -18.68 -26.23
N ILE A 103 -11.67 -18.47 -24.91
CA ILE A 103 -11.70 -17.17 -24.26
C ILE A 103 -10.48 -16.38 -24.72
N ARG A 104 -10.67 -15.10 -25.04
CA ARG A 104 -9.67 -14.17 -25.56
C ARG A 104 -9.44 -13.04 -24.56
N GLU A 105 -8.35 -12.30 -24.75
CA GLU A 105 -8.06 -11.11 -23.95
C GLU A 105 -9.19 -10.07 -24.02
N SER A 106 -9.81 -9.89 -25.20
CA SER A 106 -10.96 -8.99 -25.33
C SER A 106 -12.14 -9.36 -24.44
N ASP A 107 -12.35 -10.67 -24.16
CA ASP A 107 -13.43 -11.11 -23.28
C ASP A 107 -13.12 -10.78 -21.81
N LEU A 108 -11.83 -10.82 -21.43
CA LEU A 108 -11.38 -10.40 -20.09
C LEU A 108 -11.53 -8.90 -19.92
N GLU A 109 -11.19 -8.11 -20.97
CA GLU A 109 -11.37 -6.67 -20.91
C GLU A 109 -12.86 -6.29 -20.89
N ASP A 110 -13.72 -6.97 -21.64
CA ASP A 110 -15.18 -6.80 -21.56
C ASP A 110 -15.69 -7.10 -20.13
N ALA A 111 -15.13 -8.10 -19.46
CA ALA A 111 -15.49 -8.41 -18.07
C ALA A 111 -15.04 -7.29 -17.12
N ARG A 112 -13.82 -6.74 -17.28
CA ARG A 112 -13.34 -5.59 -16.50
C ARG A 112 -14.20 -4.35 -16.72
N GLN A 113 -14.55 -4.04 -17.97
CA GLN A 113 -15.41 -2.91 -18.31
C GLN A 113 -16.81 -3.04 -17.68
N ARG A 114 -17.38 -4.25 -17.69
CA ARG A 114 -18.66 -4.50 -17.02
C ARG A 114 -18.57 -4.35 -15.50
N ALA A 115 -17.48 -4.81 -14.88
CA ALA A 115 -17.24 -4.59 -13.48
C ALA A 115 -17.11 -3.09 -13.16
N ARG A 116 -16.39 -2.31 -13.98
CA ARG A 116 -16.31 -0.84 -13.87
C ARG A 116 -17.65 -0.13 -14.07
N SER A 117 -18.56 -0.72 -14.80
CA SER A 117 -19.91 -0.16 -15.05
C SER A 117 -20.92 -0.52 -13.95
N MET A 118 -20.46 -1.17 -12.87
CA MET A 118 -21.33 -1.48 -11.73
C MET A 118 -21.85 -0.20 -11.08
N SER A 119 -23.09 -0.26 -10.62
CA SER A 119 -23.70 0.87 -9.91
C SER A 119 -23.03 1.06 -8.55
N ILE A 120 -22.41 2.20 -8.37
CA ILE A 120 -21.82 2.68 -7.12
C ILE A 120 -22.51 3.99 -6.71
N PRO A 121 -22.40 4.43 -5.45
CA PRO A 121 -22.86 5.76 -5.06
C PRO A 121 -22.33 6.83 -6.01
N PHE A 122 -23.18 7.82 -6.37
CA PHE A 122 -22.85 8.82 -7.40
C PHE A 122 -21.68 9.73 -7.01
N ASP A 123 -21.46 9.90 -5.73
CA ASP A 123 -20.37 10.66 -5.12
C ASP A 123 -19.04 9.92 -5.06
N ASN A 124 -19.02 8.63 -5.46
CA ASN A 124 -17.81 7.81 -5.50
C ASN A 124 -17.28 7.62 -6.92
N LYS A 125 -15.97 7.35 -7.01
CA LYS A 125 -15.22 6.93 -8.21
C LYS A 125 -14.63 5.55 -7.97
N ILE A 126 -14.66 4.66 -8.96
CA ILE A 126 -13.91 3.41 -8.90
C ILE A 126 -12.44 3.74 -9.17
N LEU A 127 -11.58 3.40 -8.21
CA LEU A 127 -10.14 3.62 -8.24
C LEU A 127 -9.39 2.40 -8.76
N ALA A 128 -9.79 1.21 -8.31
CA ALA A 128 -9.16 -0.03 -8.74
C ALA A 128 -10.22 -1.11 -9.01
N VAL A 129 -9.92 -1.97 -10.00
CA VAL A 129 -10.69 -3.18 -10.32
C VAL A 129 -9.71 -4.34 -10.45
N THR A 130 -9.75 -5.26 -9.50
CA THR A 130 -8.84 -6.41 -9.47
C THR A 130 -9.66 -7.70 -9.63
N PRO A 131 -9.42 -8.50 -10.68
CA PRO A 131 -10.01 -9.83 -10.79
C PRO A 131 -9.56 -10.71 -9.61
N VAL A 132 -10.51 -11.38 -8.97
CA VAL A 132 -10.25 -12.32 -7.86
C VAL A 132 -10.26 -13.75 -8.35
N GLU A 133 -11.30 -14.11 -9.11
CA GLU A 133 -11.41 -15.42 -9.75
C GLU A 133 -12.32 -15.34 -10.97
N TYR A 134 -12.20 -16.32 -11.84
CA TYR A 134 -13.08 -16.51 -12.97
C TYR A 134 -13.88 -17.80 -12.87
N ALA A 135 -15.05 -17.81 -13.52
CA ALA A 135 -15.79 -19.03 -13.81
C ALA A 135 -16.07 -19.10 -15.32
N VAL A 136 -15.95 -20.29 -15.90
CA VAL A 136 -16.27 -20.59 -17.29
C VAL A 136 -17.33 -21.67 -17.31
N ASP A 137 -18.49 -21.39 -17.92
CA ASP A 137 -19.65 -22.30 -17.98
C ASP A 137 -19.99 -22.91 -16.60
N ARG A 138 -19.97 -22.06 -15.52
CA ARG A 138 -20.23 -22.40 -14.11
C ARG A 138 -19.10 -23.15 -13.38
N VAL A 139 -17.99 -23.47 -14.03
CA VAL A 139 -16.79 -24.02 -13.37
C VAL A 139 -16.03 -22.88 -12.74
N ARG A 140 -16.03 -22.80 -11.41
CA ARG A 140 -15.42 -21.73 -10.59
C ARG A 140 -13.96 -22.01 -10.25
N GLY A 141 -13.28 -21.02 -9.63
CA GLY A 141 -11.93 -21.14 -9.10
C GLY A 141 -10.86 -21.11 -10.18
N ILE A 142 -11.16 -20.53 -11.34
CA ILE A 142 -10.22 -20.39 -12.46
C ILE A 142 -9.44 -19.09 -12.25
N VAL A 143 -8.12 -19.20 -12.16
CA VAL A 143 -7.21 -18.05 -12.03
C VAL A 143 -6.93 -17.41 -13.39
N ASP A 144 -6.62 -18.23 -14.40
CA ASP A 144 -6.42 -17.79 -15.80
C ASP A 144 -7.37 -18.53 -16.73
N PRO A 145 -8.40 -17.85 -17.26
CA PRO A 145 -9.36 -18.44 -18.18
C PRO A 145 -8.93 -18.35 -19.64
N LEU A 146 -7.79 -17.68 -19.97
CA LEU A 146 -7.36 -17.44 -21.34
C LEU A 146 -7.17 -18.75 -22.12
N GLY A 147 -7.75 -18.82 -23.33
CA GLY A 147 -7.66 -20.01 -24.19
C GLY A 147 -8.59 -21.17 -23.79
N ARG A 148 -9.26 -21.13 -22.62
CA ARG A 148 -10.25 -22.15 -22.25
C ARG A 148 -11.48 -22.07 -23.16
N MET A 149 -12.02 -23.23 -23.53
CA MET A 149 -13.28 -23.32 -24.26
C MET A 149 -14.44 -22.97 -23.34
N GLY A 150 -15.31 -22.06 -23.76
CA GLY A 150 -16.50 -21.68 -23.00
C GLY A 150 -17.50 -20.88 -23.80
N SER A 151 -18.73 -20.83 -23.31
CA SER A 151 -19.84 -20.03 -23.85
C SER A 151 -20.15 -18.81 -22.99
N GLN A 152 -19.77 -18.85 -21.70
CA GLN A 152 -19.98 -17.78 -20.74
C GLN A 152 -18.75 -17.64 -19.83
N LEU A 153 -18.29 -16.41 -19.69
CA LEU A 153 -17.27 -16.02 -18.72
C LEU A 153 -17.93 -15.23 -17.59
N GLU A 154 -17.65 -15.60 -16.36
CA GLU A 154 -17.97 -14.82 -15.17
C GLU A 154 -16.67 -14.42 -14.50
N MET A 155 -16.53 -13.15 -14.11
CA MET A 155 -15.42 -12.61 -13.34
C MET A 155 -15.94 -12.11 -12.00
N GLN A 156 -15.40 -12.61 -10.92
CA GLN A 156 -15.51 -11.98 -9.61
C GLN A 156 -14.36 -10.98 -9.46
N ALA A 157 -14.69 -9.76 -9.12
CA ALA A 157 -13.73 -8.67 -8.97
C ALA A 157 -13.87 -8.02 -7.61
N HIS A 158 -12.72 -7.58 -7.09
CA HIS A 158 -12.62 -6.67 -5.98
C HIS A 158 -12.48 -5.25 -6.53
N LEU A 159 -13.37 -4.35 -6.11
CA LEU A 159 -13.34 -2.95 -6.49
C LEU A 159 -13.00 -2.11 -5.28
N ILE A 160 -12.17 -1.10 -5.47
CA ILE A 160 -11.92 -0.06 -4.48
C ILE A 160 -12.53 1.23 -5.02
N THR A 161 -13.36 1.88 -4.23
CA THR A 161 -13.98 3.16 -4.55
C THR A 161 -13.57 4.21 -3.55
N GLY A 162 -13.55 5.48 -3.99
CA GLY A 162 -13.22 6.62 -3.14
C GLY A 162 -14.10 7.83 -3.47
N SER A 163 -14.18 8.76 -2.52
CA SER A 163 -14.98 9.98 -2.65
C SER A 163 -14.43 10.90 -3.75
N ARG A 164 -15.30 11.31 -4.70
CA ARG A 164 -14.95 12.26 -5.77
C ARG A 164 -14.53 13.61 -5.23
N SER A 165 -15.15 14.07 -4.13
CA SER A 165 -14.82 15.35 -3.52
C SER A 165 -13.41 15.34 -2.93
N VAL A 166 -13.01 14.27 -2.26
CA VAL A 166 -11.64 14.10 -1.74
C VAL A 166 -10.63 14.09 -2.88
N LEU A 167 -10.88 13.31 -3.93
CA LEU A 167 -10.01 13.25 -5.12
C LEU A 167 -9.82 14.64 -5.73
N HIS A 168 -10.92 15.39 -5.89
CA HIS A 168 -10.86 16.74 -6.41
C HIS A 168 -10.07 17.70 -5.50
N ASN A 169 -10.19 17.55 -4.17
CA ASN A 169 -9.40 18.35 -3.22
C ASN A 169 -7.89 18.04 -3.35
N LEU A 170 -7.52 16.77 -3.54
CA LEU A 170 -6.13 16.36 -3.77
C LEU A 170 -5.58 16.99 -5.06
N GLU A 171 -6.30 16.85 -6.18
CA GLU A 171 -5.93 17.45 -7.46
C GLU A 171 -5.81 18.99 -7.35
N ASN A 172 -6.78 19.63 -6.73
CA ASN A 172 -6.79 21.08 -6.53
C ASN A 172 -5.60 21.57 -5.67
N ALA A 173 -5.22 20.81 -4.62
CA ALA A 173 -4.06 21.16 -3.82
C ALA A 173 -2.75 21.05 -4.62
N ILE A 174 -2.61 20.01 -5.48
CA ILE A 174 -1.47 19.82 -6.36
C ILE A 174 -1.37 20.95 -7.40
N GLU A 175 -2.49 21.28 -8.07
CA GLU A 175 -2.55 22.35 -9.08
C GLU A 175 -2.30 23.73 -8.47
N THR A 176 -2.82 24.00 -7.27
CA THR A 176 -2.56 25.22 -6.50
C THR A 176 -1.08 25.34 -6.15
N ALA A 177 -0.41 24.23 -5.87
CA ALA A 177 1.04 24.16 -5.67
C ALA A 177 1.85 24.35 -6.98
N LYS A 178 1.19 24.45 -8.15
CA LYS A 178 1.76 24.63 -9.50
C LYS A 178 2.41 23.38 -10.09
N TYR A 179 1.95 22.23 -9.70
CA TYR A 179 2.32 20.94 -10.29
C TYR A 179 1.12 20.28 -10.98
N LYS A 180 1.39 19.30 -11.85
CA LYS A 180 0.33 18.54 -12.53
C LYS A 180 0.10 17.21 -11.80
N PRO A 181 -1.14 16.84 -11.46
CA PRO A 181 -1.47 15.47 -11.06
C PRO A 181 -1.34 14.56 -12.29
N LEU A 182 -0.46 13.56 -12.22
CA LEU A 182 -0.16 12.64 -13.34
C LEU A 182 -0.87 11.30 -13.20
N GLY A 183 -1.43 11.00 -12.04
CA GLY A 183 -2.16 9.77 -11.77
C GLY A 183 -2.20 9.47 -10.28
N GLU A 184 -3.16 8.63 -9.91
CA GLU A 184 -3.39 8.24 -8.53
C GLU A 184 -3.44 6.72 -8.36
N GLU A 185 -2.92 6.21 -7.24
CA GLU A 185 -3.04 4.82 -6.83
C GLU A 185 -3.46 4.73 -5.36
N VAL A 186 -4.19 3.70 -5.01
CA VAL A 186 -4.58 3.44 -3.62
C VAL A 186 -3.34 3.07 -2.80
N ASP A 187 -3.13 3.75 -1.69
CA ASP A 187 -1.93 3.69 -0.86
C ASP A 187 -1.52 2.26 -0.49
N ILE A 188 -2.45 1.47 0.04
CA ILE A 188 -2.15 0.09 0.46
C ILE A 188 -1.81 -0.83 -0.73
N LEU A 189 -2.30 -0.53 -1.95
CA LEU A 189 -1.91 -1.26 -3.16
C LEU A 189 -0.49 -0.89 -3.58
N ALA A 190 -0.17 0.41 -3.53
CA ALA A 190 1.20 0.88 -3.77
C ALA A 190 2.18 0.24 -2.79
N THR A 191 1.88 0.28 -1.49
CA THR A 191 2.68 -0.36 -0.43
C THR A 191 2.86 -1.86 -0.69
N GLY A 192 1.81 -2.56 -1.11
CA GLY A 192 1.90 -3.98 -1.49
C GLY A 192 2.85 -4.26 -2.65
N ARG A 193 2.89 -3.38 -3.66
CA ARG A 193 3.82 -3.53 -4.83
C ARG A 193 5.28 -3.46 -4.43
N SER A 194 5.62 -2.65 -3.43
CA SER A 194 7.01 -2.49 -3.00
C SER A 194 7.48 -3.56 -2.01
N LEU A 195 6.56 -4.16 -1.24
CA LEU A 195 6.92 -5.04 -0.12
C LEU A 195 6.60 -6.52 -0.34
N LEU A 196 5.57 -6.84 -1.13
CA LEU A 196 5.12 -8.21 -1.28
C LEU A 196 5.81 -8.90 -2.45
N CYS A 197 6.36 -10.08 -2.22
CA CYS A 197 6.92 -10.90 -3.28
C CYS A 197 5.85 -11.85 -3.88
N PRO A 198 6.08 -12.42 -5.07
CA PRO A 198 5.15 -13.35 -5.70
C PRO A 198 4.76 -14.53 -4.80
N ALA A 199 5.69 -15.04 -3.99
CA ALA A 199 5.43 -16.13 -3.07
C ALA A 199 4.44 -15.75 -1.95
N ASP A 200 4.51 -14.52 -1.43
CA ASP A 200 3.55 -14.00 -0.44
C ASP A 200 2.14 -13.96 -1.04
N LEU A 201 2.02 -13.42 -2.26
CA LEU A 201 0.76 -13.28 -2.97
C LEU A 201 0.12 -14.63 -3.27
N GLU A 202 0.91 -15.64 -3.64
CA GLU A 202 0.43 -16.99 -3.94
C GLU A 202 0.00 -17.74 -2.66
N GLN A 203 0.82 -17.69 -1.60
CA GLN A 203 0.55 -18.34 -0.32
C GLN A 203 -0.57 -17.67 0.47
N GLY A 204 -0.87 -16.41 0.14
CA GLY A 204 -1.82 -15.58 0.87
C GLY A 204 -1.18 -14.85 2.04
N VAL A 205 -1.39 -13.53 2.08
CA VAL A 205 -0.76 -12.62 3.04
C VAL A 205 -1.71 -11.49 3.44
N ILE A 206 -1.60 -11.05 4.68
CA ILE A 206 -2.17 -9.80 5.16
C ILE A 206 -1.07 -8.74 5.14
N LEU A 207 -1.30 -7.64 4.45
CA LEU A 207 -0.47 -6.44 4.55
C LEU A 207 -1.13 -5.47 5.53
N ILE A 208 -0.38 -5.00 6.53
CA ILE A 208 -0.84 -4.00 7.50
C ILE A 208 0.16 -2.85 7.52
N ASP A 209 -0.32 -1.65 7.24
CA ASP A 209 0.45 -0.40 7.30
C ASP A 209 -0.06 0.47 8.44
N VAL A 210 0.71 0.58 9.52
CA VAL A 210 0.39 1.42 10.67
C VAL A 210 0.92 2.82 10.43
N GLY A 211 0.08 3.66 9.85
CA GLY A 211 0.37 5.07 9.56
C GLY A 211 0.28 5.99 10.79
N GLY A 212 0.21 7.29 10.56
CA GLY A 212 0.09 8.29 11.64
C GLY A 212 -1.30 8.31 12.27
N LEU A 213 -2.34 8.64 11.52
CA LEU A 213 -3.71 8.74 12.01
C LEU A 213 -4.57 7.51 11.67
N GLY A 214 -4.11 6.63 10.82
CA GLY A 214 -4.84 5.43 10.42
C GLY A 214 -3.93 4.24 10.18
N THR A 215 -4.53 3.07 10.22
CA THR A 215 -3.91 1.80 9.87
C THR A 215 -4.64 1.20 8.68
N SER A 216 -3.99 1.14 7.54
CA SER A 216 -4.51 0.52 6.33
C SER A 216 -4.15 -0.96 6.29
N TRP A 217 -5.01 -1.76 5.69
CA TRP A 217 -4.75 -3.19 5.54
C TRP A 217 -5.29 -3.72 4.21
N ALA A 218 -4.65 -4.78 3.71
CA ALA A 218 -5.10 -5.52 2.53
C ALA A 218 -4.82 -7.02 2.70
N VAL A 219 -5.72 -7.84 2.17
CA VAL A 219 -5.58 -9.31 2.15
C VAL A 219 -5.41 -9.76 0.71
N TYR A 220 -4.33 -10.48 0.47
CA TYR A 220 -4.03 -11.08 -0.83
C TYR A 220 -4.13 -12.61 -0.74
N ARG A 221 -4.62 -13.25 -1.79
CA ARG A 221 -4.68 -14.70 -1.92
C ARG A 221 -4.66 -15.10 -3.39
N LYS A 222 -3.85 -16.09 -3.74
CA LYS A 222 -3.68 -16.59 -5.11
C LYS A 222 -3.38 -15.48 -6.11
N GLY A 223 -2.52 -14.55 -5.72
CA GLY A 223 -2.11 -13.43 -6.56
C GLY A 223 -3.09 -12.25 -6.63
N ALA A 224 -4.28 -12.35 -6.03
CA ALA A 224 -5.31 -11.30 -6.08
C ALA A 224 -5.58 -10.67 -4.71
N ILE A 225 -5.88 -9.37 -4.71
CA ILE A 225 -6.44 -8.72 -3.53
C ILE A 225 -7.91 -9.14 -3.37
N ILE A 226 -8.27 -9.61 -2.18
CA ILE A 226 -9.63 -10.11 -1.88
C ILE A 226 -10.39 -9.22 -0.90
N ALA A 227 -9.68 -8.41 -0.12
CA ALA A 227 -10.25 -7.45 0.81
C ALA A 227 -9.23 -6.36 1.12
N ASN A 228 -9.70 -5.17 1.44
CA ASN A 228 -8.93 -4.08 2.03
C ASN A 228 -9.82 -3.21 2.91
N GLY A 229 -9.20 -2.46 3.79
CA GLY A 229 -9.87 -1.52 4.66
C GLY A 229 -8.90 -0.61 5.39
N MET A 230 -9.45 0.20 6.28
CA MET A 230 -8.70 1.14 7.10
C MET A 230 -9.37 1.31 8.46
N VAL A 231 -8.57 1.32 9.50
CA VAL A 231 -8.97 1.65 10.86
C VAL A 231 -8.45 3.06 11.19
N PRO A 232 -9.27 4.00 11.70
CA PRO A 232 -8.86 5.37 11.99
C PRO A 232 -8.08 5.48 13.30
N LEU A 233 -7.11 4.60 13.49
CA LEU A 233 -6.17 4.57 14.61
C LEU A 233 -4.76 4.30 14.07
N GLY A 234 -3.76 5.00 14.61
CA GLY A 234 -2.37 4.87 14.17
C GLY A 234 -1.39 5.46 15.17
N GLY A 235 -0.17 5.73 14.74
CA GLY A 235 0.94 6.18 15.58
C GLY A 235 0.74 7.49 16.35
N GLU A 236 -0.10 8.41 15.86
CA GLU A 236 -0.44 9.64 16.58
C GLU A 236 -1.32 9.38 17.81
N HIS A 237 -2.10 8.31 17.81
CA HIS A 237 -2.85 7.88 18.98
C HIS A 237 -1.90 7.37 20.07
N LEU A 238 -0.81 6.68 19.70
CA LEU A 238 0.25 6.29 20.62
C LEU A 238 0.93 7.51 21.25
N THR A 239 1.22 8.54 20.44
CA THR A 239 1.77 9.82 20.93
C THR A 239 0.82 10.50 21.90
N SER A 240 -0.48 10.56 21.57
CA SER A 240 -1.51 11.16 22.43
C SER A 240 -1.65 10.43 23.76
N ASP A 241 -1.66 9.10 23.74
CA ASP A 241 -1.75 8.28 24.96
C ASP A 241 -0.52 8.47 25.86
N LEU A 242 0.68 8.54 25.26
CA LEU A 242 1.91 8.86 26.01
C LEU A 242 1.87 10.27 26.60
N ALA A 243 1.46 11.27 25.81
CA ALA A 243 1.35 12.65 26.29
C ALA A 243 0.42 12.74 27.51
N HIS A 244 -0.72 12.03 27.46
CA HIS A 244 -1.71 11.98 28.53
C HIS A 244 -1.20 11.22 29.76
N GLY A 245 -0.67 10.00 29.53
CA GLY A 245 -0.22 9.09 30.59
C GLY A 245 1.00 9.64 31.33
N LEU A 246 1.93 10.26 30.62
CA LEU A 246 3.15 10.87 31.20
C LEU A 246 2.97 12.33 31.59
N ARG A 247 1.86 12.97 31.20
CA ARG A 247 1.57 14.42 31.43
C ARG A 247 2.64 15.34 30.85
N ILE A 248 3.06 15.09 29.63
CA ILE A 248 4.09 15.82 28.87
C ILE A 248 3.50 16.43 27.60
N SER A 249 4.29 17.24 26.91
CA SER A 249 3.90 17.77 25.60
C SER A 249 3.78 16.66 24.55
N ALA A 250 2.96 16.89 23.50
CA ALA A 250 2.88 15.95 22.38
C ALA A 250 4.22 15.79 21.65
N GLU A 251 5.03 16.83 21.60
CA GLU A 251 6.37 16.80 20.99
C GLU A 251 7.33 15.90 21.77
N ASP A 252 7.34 16.01 23.11
CA ASP A 252 8.15 15.13 23.98
C ASP A 252 7.64 13.68 23.92
N ALA A 253 6.32 13.49 23.88
CA ALA A 253 5.71 12.17 23.76
C ALA A 253 6.08 11.50 22.43
N ASP A 254 6.06 12.22 21.32
CA ASP A 254 6.48 11.71 20.01
C ASP A 254 7.96 11.33 20.01
N ARG A 255 8.81 12.17 20.58
CA ARG A 255 10.23 11.86 20.75
C ARG A 255 10.45 10.60 21.59
N ILE A 256 9.75 10.45 22.72
CA ILE A 256 9.84 9.25 23.57
C ILE A 256 9.35 8.02 22.82
N LYS A 257 8.23 8.11 22.08
CA LYS A 257 7.71 7.03 21.24
C LYS A 257 8.76 6.55 20.22
N VAL A 258 9.41 7.48 19.52
CA VAL A 258 10.40 7.17 18.48
C VAL A 258 11.68 6.59 19.07
N GLU A 259 12.20 7.19 20.15
CA GLU A 259 13.50 6.81 20.73
C GLU A 259 13.43 5.62 21.69
N ARG A 260 12.30 5.45 22.39
CA ARG A 260 12.16 4.50 23.52
C ARG A 260 10.88 3.66 23.46
N GLY A 261 10.11 3.74 22.37
CA GLY A 261 8.82 3.06 22.25
C GLY A 261 8.95 1.55 22.39
N VAL A 262 8.38 1.01 23.44
CA VAL A 262 8.21 -0.43 23.68
C VAL A 262 6.73 -0.70 23.94
N VAL A 263 6.14 -1.68 23.25
CA VAL A 263 4.70 -1.96 23.30
C VAL A 263 4.36 -3.27 24.03
N LEU A 264 5.34 -4.06 24.43
CA LEU A 264 5.13 -5.28 25.20
C LEU A 264 5.75 -5.19 26.59
N ARG A 265 4.93 -5.32 27.62
CA ARG A 265 5.42 -5.35 29.02
C ARG A 265 6.34 -6.52 29.29
N SER A 266 6.12 -7.65 28.61
CA SER A 266 6.97 -8.84 28.75
C SER A 266 8.42 -8.64 28.26
N LEU A 267 8.69 -7.58 27.50
CA LEU A 267 10.04 -7.22 27.06
C LEU A 267 10.76 -6.29 28.03
N VAL A 268 10.09 -5.89 29.11
CA VAL A 268 10.62 -4.94 30.11
C VAL A 268 10.83 -5.68 31.43
N ASP A 269 11.98 -5.44 32.09
CA ASP A 269 12.28 -6.03 33.40
C ASP A 269 11.23 -5.64 34.44
N GLU A 270 10.86 -6.58 35.33
CA GLU A 270 9.89 -6.36 36.41
C GLU A 270 10.29 -5.19 37.32
N VAL A 271 11.60 -4.96 37.51
CA VAL A 271 12.13 -3.84 38.28
C VAL A 271 11.74 -2.49 37.66
N SER A 272 11.72 -2.40 36.32
CA SER A 272 11.30 -1.18 35.60
C SER A 272 9.81 -0.89 35.77
N ILE A 273 8.98 -1.88 36.07
CA ILE A 273 7.54 -1.73 36.32
C ILE A 273 7.28 -1.25 37.78
N GLN A 274 8.04 -1.74 38.75
CA GLN A 274 7.86 -1.35 40.17
C GLN A 274 8.24 0.09 40.48
N VAL A 275 9.21 0.66 39.75
CA VAL A 275 9.63 2.08 39.88
C VAL A 275 8.48 3.06 39.52
N LEU A 276 7.41 2.61 38.88
CA LEU A 276 6.25 3.41 38.54
C LEU A 276 5.48 4.02 39.70
N PHE A 277 5.63 3.45 40.90
CA PHE A 277 4.81 3.82 42.07
C PHE A 277 5.57 4.56 43.17
N GLU A 278 6.91 4.65 43.10
CA GLU A 278 7.72 5.10 44.20
C GLU A 278 8.52 6.40 44.00
N GLU A 279 8.67 6.95 42.77
CA GLU A 279 9.46 8.17 42.55
C GLU A 279 8.73 9.27 41.79
N GLU A 280 8.89 10.52 42.30
CA GLU A 280 8.45 11.75 41.64
C GLU A 280 9.13 11.94 40.29
N ARG A 281 8.37 11.68 39.22
CA ARG A 281 8.71 11.91 37.80
C ARG A 281 9.82 11.05 37.19
N PRO A 282 9.62 9.80 36.91
CA PRO A 282 10.41 9.18 35.88
C PRO A 282 9.87 9.66 34.49
N GLU A 283 10.67 10.38 33.75
CA GLU A 283 10.43 10.67 32.34
C GLU A 283 10.35 9.33 31.58
N GLY A 284 9.16 8.68 31.62
CA GLY A 284 8.87 7.47 30.89
C GLY A 284 9.86 6.31 31.10
N THR A 285 9.71 5.57 32.20
CA THR A 285 10.40 4.26 32.28
C THR A 285 9.88 3.33 31.23
N PRO A 286 10.69 2.40 30.67
CA PRO A 286 10.23 1.44 29.66
C PRO A 286 8.95 0.70 30.06
N GLY A 287 8.79 0.33 31.35
CA GLY A 287 7.59 -0.32 31.88
C GLY A 287 6.34 0.56 31.82
N LEU A 288 6.45 1.86 32.11
CA LEU A 288 5.33 2.79 31.97
C LEU A 288 4.97 3.03 30.52
N ILE A 289 5.96 3.20 29.65
CA ILE A 289 5.77 3.34 28.21
C ILE A 289 5.02 2.11 27.69
N ALA A 290 5.48 0.90 28.01
CA ALA A 290 4.81 -0.34 27.60
C ALA A 290 3.38 -0.43 28.16
N ALA A 291 3.17 -0.07 29.44
CA ALA A 291 1.84 -0.10 30.06
C ALA A 291 0.83 0.84 29.37
N ILE A 292 1.30 1.92 28.77
CA ILE A 292 0.48 2.88 28.02
C ILE A 292 0.27 2.41 26.57
N LEU A 293 1.34 1.95 25.90
CA LEU A 293 1.29 1.66 24.47
C LEU A 293 0.68 0.30 24.12
N GLU A 294 0.91 -0.74 24.94
CA GLU A 294 0.44 -2.10 24.67
C GLU A 294 -1.08 -2.18 24.42
N PRO A 295 -1.95 -1.62 25.29
CA PRO A 295 -3.39 -1.67 25.08
C PRO A 295 -3.83 -0.98 23.78
N ARG A 296 -3.16 0.11 23.40
CA ARG A 296 -3.49 0.84 22.17
C ARG A 296 -3.09 0.08 20.91
N VAL A 297 -1.92 -0.52 20.90
CA VAL A 297 -1.47 -1.31 19.75
C VAL A 297 -2.30 -2.59 19.61
N GLU A 298 -2.64 -3.24 20.74
CA GLU A 298 -3.57 -4.37 20.76
C GLU A 298 -4.96 -3.98 20.21
N GLU A 299 -5.47 -2.82 20.59
CA GLU A 299 -6.73 -2.27 20.09
C GLU A 299 -6.68 -2.05 18.57
N ILE A 300 -5.60 -1.43 18.04
CA ILE A 300 -5.41 -1.23 16.59
C ILE A 300 -5.49 -2.56 15.85
N PHE A 301 -4.72 -3.57 16.27
CA PHE A 301 -4.70 -4.86 15.61
C PHE A 301 -6.01 -5.63 15.78
N THR A 302 -6.68 -5.49 16.92
CA THR A 302 -8.00 -6.09 17.15
C THR A 302 -9.05 -5.47 16.24
N PHE A 303 -9.04 -4.15 16.04
CA PHE A 303 -9.95 -3.51 15.09
C PHE A 303 -9.67 -3.92 13.65
N VAL A 304 -8.40 -3.97 13.23
CA VAL A 304 -8.03 -4.49 11.92
C VAL A 304 -8.54 -5.92 11.73
N LYS A 305 -8.33 -6.80 12.73
CA LYS A 305 -8.80 -8.19 12.69
C LYS A 305 -10.32 -8.30 12.59
N ASN A 306 -11.05 -7.44 13.30
CA ASN A 306 -12.52 -7.42 13.28
C ASN A 306 -13.08 -6.87 11.97
N ASP A 307 -12.36 -5.95 11.32
CA ASP A 307 -12.75 -5.33 10.05
C ASP A 307 -12.69 -6.31 8.87
N PHE A 308 -11.92 -7.40 8.98
CA PHE A 308 -11.92 -8.49 7.97
C PHE A 308 -13.26 -9.20 7.80
N GLY A 309 -14.17 -9.10 8.76
CA GLY A 309 -15.49 -9.72 8.74
C GLY A 309 -15.46 -11.23 9.00
N ASP A 310 -15.53 -12.08 7.97
CA ASP A 310 -15.50 -13.54 8.17
C ASP A 310 -14.07 -14.05 8.33
N LEU A 311 -13.70 -14.43 9.55
CA LEU A 311 -12.36 -14.99 9.88
C LEU A 311 -12.03 -16.29 9.12
N ARG A 312 -13.02 -16.96 8.48
CA ARG A 312 -12.77 -18.10 7.61
C ARG A 312 -11.96 -17.71 6.36
N GLU A 313 -12.01 -16.46 5.97
CA GLU A 313 -11.17 -15.93 4.87
C GLU A 313 -9.68 -15.86 5.25
N LEU A 314 -9.34 -15.86 6.54
CA LEU A 314 -7.96 -15.94 7.03
C LEU A 314 -7.38 -17.37 6.96
N ALA A 315 -8.22 -18.39 6.83
CA ALA A 315 -7.74 -19.74 6.61
C ALA A 315 -7.02 -19.85 5.26
N GLY A 316 -5.75 -20.25 5.27
CA GLY A 316 -4.93 -20.39 4.06
C GLY A 316 -4.06 -19.18 3.75
N LEU A 317 -3.78 -18.31 4.72
CA LEU A 317 -2.80 -17.23 4.60
C LEU A 317 -1.42 -17.74 5.07
N GLY A 318 -0.78 -18.53 4.23
CA GLY A 318 0.48 -19.22 4.56
C GLY A 318 1.68 -18.29 4.77
N ALA A 319 1.68 -17.11 4.15
CA ALA A 319 2.72 -16.10 4.34
C ALA A 319 2.50 -15.23 5.60
N GLY A 320 1.34 -15.38 6.27
CA GLY A 320 1.02 -14.65 7.51
C GLY A 320 0.77 -13.16 7.30
N VAL A 321 1.42 -12.32 8.12
CA VAL A 321 1.26 -10.87 8.11
C VAL A 321 2.57 -10.20 7.69
N VAL A 322 2.50 -9.26 6.77
CA VAL A 322 3.57 -8.28 6.49
C VAL A 322 3.18 -6.96 7.16
N LEU A 323 3.97 -6.55 8.13
CA LEU A 323 3.74 -5.35 8.93
C LEU A 323 4.70 -4.24 8.51
N THR A 324 4.15 -3.05 8.26
CA THR A 324 4.89 -1.85 7.86
C THR A 324 4.32 -0.58 8.50
N GLY A 325 4.81 0.58 8.10
CA GLY A 325 4.41 1.89 8.58
C GLY A 325 5.17 2.36 9.83
N GLY A 326 5.24 3.68 9.99
CA GLY A 326 5.98 4.32 11.08
C GLY A 326 5.47 3.94 12.48
N GLY A 327 4.15 3.74 12.63
CA GLY A 327 3.54 3.32 13.90
C GLY A 327 3.91 1.90 14.33
N SER A 328 4.40 1.06 13.40
CA SER A 328 4.83 -0.31 13.69
C SER A 328 6.28 -0.44 14.20
N LEU A 329 7.04 0.66 14.23
CA LEU A 329 8.48 0.63 14.53
C LEU A 329 8.80 0.44 16.02
N CYS A 330 7.85 0.71 16.92
CA CYS A 330 8.06 0.49 18.35
C CYS A 330 8.43 -0.97 18.64
N GLN A 331 9.34 -1.15 19.59
CA GLN A 331 9.81 -2.48 19.98
C GLN A 331 8.65 -3.33 20.52
N GLY A 332 8.53 -4.56 20.07
CA GLY A 332 7.46 -5.48 20.49
C GLY A 332 6.19 -5.44 19.62
N THR A 333 6.02 -4.44 18.73
CA THR A 333 4.83 -4.34 17.87
C THR A 333 4.62 -5.58 17.00
N ARG A 334 5.71 -6.16 16.46
CA ARG A 334 5.66 -7.38 15.67
C ARG A 334 5.12 -8.56 16.48
N GLN A 335 5.65 -8.77 17.68
CA GLN A 335 5.24 -9.85 18.57
C GLN A 335 3.77 -9.72 18.99
N LEU A 336 3.33 -8.49 19.35
CA LEU A 336 1.93 -8.24 19.68
C LEU A 336 1.00 -8.49 18.49
N CYS A 337 1.43 -8.15 17.29
CA CYS A 337 0.70 -8.50 16.07
C CYS A 337 0.59 -10.02 15.90
N GLU A 338 1.68 -10.78 16.13
CA GLU A 338 1.66 -12.26 16.12
C GLU A 338 0.66 -12.83 17.12
N GLU A 339 0.63 -12.29 18.35
CA GLU A 339 -0.32 -12.72 19.39
C GLU A 339 -1.78 -12.46 19.00
N VAL A 340 -2.07 -11.26 18.45
CA VAL A 340 -3.45 -10.90 18.07
C VAL A 340 -3.93 -11.72 16.88
N PHE A 341 -3.12 -11.90 15.84
CA PHE A 341 -3.55 -12.60 14.61
C PHE A 341 -3.41 -14.11 14.68
N ASP A 342 -2.59 -14.64 15.57
CA ASP A 342 -2.17 -16.06 15.61
C ASP A 342 -1.56 -16.52 14.27
N LEU A 343 -0.76 -15.64 13.66
CA LEU A 343 -0.09 -15.81 12.38
C LEU A 343 1.35 -15.33 12.48
N PRO A 344 2.30 -15.89 11.70
CA PRO A 344 3.65 -15.36 11.64
C PRO A 344 3.63 -13.93 11.07
N VAL A 345 4.39 -13.02 11.72
CA VAL A 345 4.49 -11.62 11.31
C VAL A 345 5.90 -11.31 10.85
N GLN A 346 6.02 -10.74 9.67
CA GLN A 346 7.29 -10.34 9.07
C GLN A 346 7.32 -8.83 8.86
N ARG A 347 8.45 -8.22 9.11
CA ARG A 347 8.78 -6.91 8.54
C ARG A 347 9.54 -7.13 7.26
N ARG A 348 9.13 -6.45 6.20
CA ARG A 348 9.84 -6.51 4.94
C ARG A 348 10.65 -5.23 4.75
N HIS A 349 11.84 -5.40 4.23
CA HIS A 349 12.65 -4.31 3.70
C HIS A 349 12.24 -4.01 2.25
N LEU A 350 12.63 -2.85 1.77
CA LEU A 350 12.48 -2.52 0.36
C LEU A 350 13.22 -3.58 -0.51
N PRO A 351 12.84 -3.75 -1.79
CA PRO A 351 13.43 -4.76 -2.65
C PRO A 351 14.94 -4.71 -2.69
N ASP A 352 15.59 -5.88 -2.60
CA ASP A 352 17.04 -5.98 -2.77
C ASP A 352 17.46 -5.55 -4.17
N GLY A 353 18.62 -4.88 -4.29
CA GLY A 353 19.16 -4.42 -5.56
C GLY A 353 18.57 -3.12 -6.09
N LEU A 354 17.66 -2.47 -5.38
CA LEU A 354 17.18 -1.12 -5.72
C LEU A 354 18.30 -0.10 -5.48
N VAL A 355 18.84 0.44 -6.55
CA VAL A 355 19.91 1.44 -6.50
C VAL A 355 19.42 2.71 -5.81
N GLY A 356 20.17 3.21 -4.84
CA GLY A 356 19.81 4.39 -4.05
C GLY A 356 18.92 4.09 -2.84
N ALA A 357 18.45 2.86 -2.64
CA ALA A 357 17.61 2.50 -1.50
C ALA A 357 18.32 2.61 -0.15
N GLU A 358 19.65 2.46 -0.14
CA GLU A 358 20.48 2.64 1.05
C GLU A 358 20.46 4.06 1.62
N ARG A 359 19.99 5.05 0.83
CA ARG A 359 19.82 6.44 1.24
C ARG A 359 18.51 6.66 2.01
N LEU A 360 17.58 5.72 1.92
CA LEU A 360 16.24 5.87 2.50
C LEU A 360 16.17 5.29 3.92
N PRO A 361 15.51 5.96 4.87
CA PRO A 361 15.18 5.38 6.17
C PRO A 361 14.27 4.15 6.01
N GLU A 362 14.53 3.08 6.79
CA GLU A 362 13.73 1.85 6.74
C GLU A 362 12.23 2.09 7.08
N GLY A 363 11.37 1.31 6.44
CA GLY A 363 9.96 1.16 6.80
C GLY A 363 9.04 2.35 6.53
N GLN A 364 9.55 3.45 5.97
CA GLN A 364 8.76 4.66 5.76
C GLN A 364 8.59 5.04 4.28
N TRP A 365 9.19 4.32 3.35
CA TRP A 365 9.24 4.66 1.93
C TRP A 365 8.52 3.65 1.03
N ALA A 366 7.90 2.65 1.61
CA ALA A 366 7.26 1.58 0.85
C ALA A 366 6.14 2.09 -0.06
N SER A 367 5.27 2.97 0.45
CA SER A 367 4.15 3.54 -0.30
C SER A 367 4.63 4.35 -1.51
N VAL A 368 5.51 5.33 -1.31
CA VAL A 368 6.00 6.18 -2.40
C VAL A 368 6.86 5.43 -3.42
N LEU A 369 7.61 4.40 -2.99
CA LEU A 369 8.31 3.51 -3.93
C LEU A 369 7.31 2.69 -4.75
N GLY A 370 6.30 2.13 -4.10
CA GLY A 370 5.23 1.40 -4.78
C GLY A 370 4.46 2.25 -5.78
N LEU A 371 4.25 3.55 -5.50
CA LEU A 371 3.73 4.52 -6.45
C LEU A 371 4.64 4.69 -7.66
N SER A 372 5.95 4.78 -7.46
CA SER A 372 6.93 4.84 -8.56
C SER A 372 6.88 3.57 -9.41
N MET A 373 6.80 2.40 -8.77
CA MET A 373 6.65 1.10 -9.46
C MET A 373 5.34 1.03 -10.25
N TRP A 374 4.24 1.52 -9.68
CA TRP A 374 2.95 1.59 -10.37
C TRP A 374 3.03 2.49 -11.60
N ALA A 375 3.56 3.70 -11.45
CA ALA A 375 3.70 4.66 -12.54
C ALA A 375 4.63 4.17 -13.66
N ALA A 376 5.65 3.37 -13.34
CA ALA A 376 6.51 2.72 -14.33
C ALA A 376 5.73 1.74 -15.20
N GLN A 377 4.85 0.95 -14.59
CA GLN A 377 4.04 -0.07 -15.29
C GLN A 377 2.89 0.54 -16.10
N ASP A 378 2.19 1.53 -15.52
CA ASP A 378 1.01 2.14 -16.16
C ASP A 378 1.37 2.90 -17.43
N ALA A 379 2.55 3.49 -17.46
CA ALA A 379 3.04 4.20 -18.62
C ALA A 379 3.45 3.30 -19.80
N GLU A 380 3.78 2.05 -19.55
CA GLU A 380 3.96 1.07 -20.62
C GLU A 380 2.61 0.75 -21.31
N GLY A 381 1.49 0.85 -20.54
CA GLY A 381 0.13 0.72 -21.09
C GLY A 381 -0.32 1.93 -21.93
N PHE A 382 0.14 3.14 -21.64
CA PHE A 382 -0.21 4.34 -22.41
C PHE A 382 0.55 4.48 -23.72
N THR A 383 1.76 3.93 -23.84
CA THR A 383 2.53 3.95 -25.10
C THR A 383 2.03 2.94 -26.14
N GLU A 384 1.20 1.96 -25.74
CA GLU A 384 0.59 0.98 -26.65
C GLU A 384 -0.74 1.43 -27.27
N ASN A 385 -1.31 2.57 -26.85
CA ASN A 385 -2.56 3.13 -27.40
C ASN A 385 -2.36 4.14 -28.54
N GLU A 386 -1.40 3.91 -29.44
CA GLU A 386 -1.55 4.41 -30.81
C GLU A 386 -2.57 3.52 -31.54
N PRO A 387 -3.50 4.09 -32.33
CA PRO A 387 -4.58 3.33 -32.95
C PRO A 387 -4.00 2.39 -34.02
N GLY A 388 -3.76 1.15 -33.67
CA GLY A 388 -3.32 0.15 -34.64
C GLY A 388 -2.71 -1.14 -34.15
N ASN A 389 -2.35 -1.33 -32.90
CA ASN A 389 -1.76 -2.62 -32.50
C ASN A 389 -2.19 -3.06 -31.10
N GLY A 390 -2.89 -4.19 -31.06
CA GLY A 390 -3.58 -4.69 -29.86
C GLY A 390 -2.66 -5.20 -28.75
N SER A 391 -3.11 -4.96 -27.56
CA SER A 391 -2.81 -5.38 -26.21
C SER A 391 -2.12 -6.76 -26.01
N LYS A 392 -0.85 -6.90 -26.32
CA LYS A 392 -0.06 -8.09 -25.95
C LYS A 392 0.87 -7.88 -24.74
N GLY A 393 0.98 -6.65 -24.23
CA GLY A 393 2.04 -6.26 -23.27
C GLY A 393 1.81 -6.65 -21.81
N ILE A 394 0.63 -6.37 -21.25
CA ILE A 394 0.43 -6.36 -19.80
C ILE A 394 0.39 -7.76 -19.18
N LEU A 395 -0.32 -8.71 -19.80
CA LEU A 395 -0.41 -10.09 -19.28
C LEU A 395 0.87 -10.91 -19.49
N ASN A 396 1.62 -10.65 -20.56
CA ASN A 396 2.90 -11.34 -20.76
C ASN A 396 4.00 -10.87 -19.78
N LYS A 397 3.98 -9.60 -19.34
CA LYS A 397 4.94 -9.09 -18.35
C LYS A 397 4.57 -9.49 -16.91
N LEU A 398 3.29 -9.55 -16.56
CA LEU A 398 2.86 -10.20 -15.32
C LEU A 398 3.22 -11.69 -15.31
N ARG A 399 3.14 -12.39 -16.48
CA ARG A 399 3.65 -13.76 -16.60
C ARG A 399 5.18 -13.86 -16.44
N GLY A 400 5.95 -12.87 -16.84
CA GLY A 400 7.40 -12.81 -16.63
C GLY A 400 7.78 -12.65 -15.16
N PHE A 401 7.00 -11.89 -14.41
CA PHE A 401 7.19 -11.72 -12.97
C PHE A 401 6.77 -12.97 -12.15
N PHE A 402 5.86 -13.79 -12.70
CA PHE A 402 5.36 -15.03 -12.09
C PHE A 402 6.01 -16.32 -12.63
N ARG A 403 6.97 -16.26 -13.56
CA ARG A 403 7.79 -17.41 -13.94
C ARG A 403 9.03 -17.45 -13.06
N GLY A 404 9.05 -18.39 -12.13
CA GLY A 404 10.31 -18.91 -11.58
C GLY A 404 11.22 -19.40 -12.71
N PRO A 405 12.55 -19.59 -12.44
CA PRO A 405 13.49 -20.04 -13.45
C PRO A 405 12.96 -21.31 -14.12
N SER A 406 12.89 -21.30 -15.45
CA SER A 406 12.49 -22.47 -16.22
C SER A 406 13.52 -23.58 -16.06
N ASP A 407 13.08 -24.82 -16.06
CA ASP A 407 13.95 -26.03 -15.95
C ASP A 407 15.06 -26.09 -17.01
N ASP A 408 15.07 -25.21 -18.00
CA ASP A 408 16.12 -25.10 -19.02
C ASP A 408 17.41 -24.43 -18.52
N ASP A 409 17.36 -23.63 -17.43
CA ASP A 409 18.55 -22.99 -16.85
C ASP A 409 19.31 -23.92 -15.88
N ALA A 410 18.70 -25.02 -15.44
CA ALA A 410 19.33 -26.00 -14.56
C ALA A 410 20.31 -26.93 -15.29
N MET A 411 20.23 -27.06 -16.62
CA MET A 411 21.12 -27.90 -17.41
C MET A 411 22.40 -27.23 -17.93
N ALA A 412 22.52 -25.91 -17.75
CA ALA A 412 23.72 -25.17 -18.19
C ALA A 412 24.80 -24.99 -17.10
N ALA A 413 24.54 -25.47 -15.89
CA ALA A 413 25.50 -25.39 -14.77
C ALA A 413 26.28 -26.71 -14.50
N GLU A 414 26.05 -27.75 -15.29
CA GLU A 414 26.78 -29.06 -15.18
C GLU A 414 27.46 -29.46 -16.49
N ALA A 415 27.94 -28.51 -17.32
CA ALA A 415 28.75 -28.78 -18.48
C ALA A 415 30.07 -27.99 -18.45
#